data_8610f0f78c8731d941e5cf2648209aba
#
_entry.id   8610f0f78c8731d941e5cf2648209aba
#
_cell.length_a   1.000
_cell.length_b   1.000
_cell.length_c   1.000
_cell.angle_alpha   90.00
_cell.angle_beta   90.00
_cell.angle_gamma   90.00
#
_symmetry.space_group_name_H-M   'P 1'
#
loop_
_entity.id
_entity.type
_entity.pdbx_description
1 polymer ?
#
loop_
_entity_poly.entity_id
_entity_poly.type
_entity_poly.pdbx_seq_one_letter_code
_entity_poly.pdbx_strand_id
1 'polypeptide(L)'
;MYLRLSPDEESIKDIFDSFFDAECSIERVRNAEESGFDATAWERFIETGGPGMCLPVSCGGGGADLTTAAIVANLLGTYVAPIPFIEHVVAARLLASLDESIANLPLLATGEMIGSLALQPLHDSTSAIVPAGAIANYIIGLRGEEIVVAENTIDASPLRNTANLPIARHNFDDAIVIASGEEAHNAYLRAKSEWKALMAVALTGLGRKAVDIGVGYAKERYQFGVLIGSFQGIQHGFATSITNVEGSHFLSSRAIAALEEGADNSAQLAGMAFLFASEAALDAAATSLQYHGGYGFAEEYDIQLYYRRAKGWPLQLGDPGLEYQHIANLCLSKEGVM
;
A
#
# COMPACT_ATOMS: atom_id res chain seq x y z
N MET A 1 -4.57 -11.85 -18.22
CA MET A 1 -5.26 -10.94 -17.28
C MET A 1 -6.75 -10.96 -17.55
N TYR A 2 -7.54 -11.39 -16.60
CA TYR A 2 -9.00 -11.28 -16.64
C TYR A 2 -9.39 -9.94 -16.03
N LEU A 3 -10.33 -9.21 -16.66
CA LEU A 3 -10.79 -7.88 -16.18
C LEU A 3 -11.93 -7.99 -15.15
N ARG A 4 -12.41 -9.19 -14.90
CA ARG A 4 -13.47 -9.48 -13.93
C ARG A 4 -12.94 -10.47 -12.90
N LEU A 5 -13.34 -10.26 -11.66
CA LEU A 5 -13.07 -11.22 -10.60
C LEU A 5 -13.75 -12.55 -10.91
N SER A 6 -13.10 -13.65 -10.56
CA SER A 6 -13.72 -14.97 -10.50
C SER A 6 -14.73 -15.04 -9.35
N PRO A 7 -15.63 -16.03 -9.32
CA PRO A 7 -16.56 -16.19 -8.19
C PRO A 7 -15.87 -16.33 -6.82
N ASP A 8 -14.70 -16.97 -6.78
CA ASP A 8 -13.92 -17.13 -5.55
C ASP A 8 -13.31 -15.79 -5.11
N GLU A 9 -12.76 -15.01 -6.05
CA GLU A 9 -12.24 -13.66 -5.79
C GLU A 9 -13.35 -12.69 -5.37
N GLU A 10 -14.56 -12.78 -5.96
CA GLU A 10 -15.74 -12.01 -5.53
C GLU A 10 -16.11 -12.36 -4.08
N SER A 11 -16.10 -13.64 -3.73
CA SER A 11 -16.38 -14.08 -2.35
C SER A 11 -15.36 -13.55 -1.35
N ILE A 12 -14.07 -13.57 -1.72
CA ILE A 12 -12.99 -12.99 -0.89
C ILE A 12 -13.20 -11.50 -0.71
N LYS A 13 -13.51 -10.79 -1.80
CA LYS A 13 -13.81 -9.37 -1.76
C LYS A 13 -14.95 -9.06 -0.80
N ASP A 14 -16.07 -9.81 -0.88
CA ASP A 14 -17.24 -9.58 -0.03
C ASP A 14 -16.93 -9.83 1.46
N ILE A 15 -16.11 -10.84 1.77
CA ILE A 15 -15.67 -11.14 3.14
C ILE A 15 -14.86 -9.97 3.70
N PHE A 16 -13.83 -9.52 2.96
CA PHE A 16 -12.97 -8.44 3.44
C PHE A 16 -13.64 -7.07 3.38
N ASP A 17 -14.55 -6.82 2.44
CA ASP A 17 -15.37 -5.60 2.42
C ASP A 17 -16.22 -5.50 3.67
N SER A 18 -16.90 -6.61 4.03
CA SER A 18 -17.67 -6.69 5.29
C SER A 18 -16.78 -6.49 6.53
N PHE A 19 -15.57 -7.05 6.52
CA PHE A 19 -14.59 -6.86 7.59
C PHE A 19 -14.20 -5.39 7.74
N PHE A 20 -13.78 -4.74 6.65
CA PHE A 20 -13.33 -3.35 6.71
C PHE A 20 -14.48 -2.39 7.04
N ASP A 21 -15.70 -2.64 6.56
CA ASP A 21 -16.87 -1.85 6.92
C ASP A 21 -17.16 -1.90 8.43
N ALA A 22 -17.05 -3.09 9.04
CA ALA A 22 -17.26 -3.29 10.46
C ALA A 22 -16.11 -2.76 11.34
N GLU A 23 -14.86 -3.05 10.95
CA GLU A 23 -13.69 -2.86 11.82
C GLU A 23 -12.85 -1.62 11.48
N CYS A 24 -13.08 -0.97 10.34
CA CYS A 24 -12.35 0.23 9.92
C CYS A 24 -13.28 1.38 9.57
N SER A 25 -14.32 1.58 10.41
CA SER A 25 -15.19 2.75 10.27
C SER A 25 -14.37 4.05 10.34
N ILE A 26 -14.87 5.12 9.71
CA ILE A 26 -14.15 6.39 9.66
C ILE A 26 -13.86 6.98 11.05
N GLU A 27 -14.72 6.67 12.04
CA GLU A 27 -14.51 7.05 13.44
C GLU A 27 -13.28 6.30 14.02
N ARG A 28 -13.14 5.01 13.76
CA ARG A 28 -11.98 4.23 14.19
C ARG A 28 -10.68 4.70 13.50
N VAL A 29 -10.76 5.04 12.21
CA VAL A 29 -9.64 5.65 11.49
C VAL A 29 -9.21 6.96 12.14
N ARG A 30 -10.15 7.81 12.57
CA ARG A 30 -9.85 9.06 13.31
C ARG A 30 -9.20 8.78 14.66
N ASN A 31 -9.71 7.81 15.40
CA ASN A 31 -9.16 7.43 16.70
C ASN A 31 -7.73 6.89 16.61
N ALA A 32 -7.37 6.28 15.47
CA ALA A 32 -6.02 5.78 15.20
C ALA A 32 -5.05 6.85 14.68
N GLU A 33 -5.47 8.10 14.46
CA GLU A 33 -4.64 9.16 13.84
C GLU A 33 -3.36 9.47 14.65
N GLU A 34 -3.37 9.33 15.97
CA GLU A 34 -2.20 9.62 16.81
C GLU A 34 -1.10 8.56 16.65
N SER A 35 -1.48 7.27 16.58
CA SER A 35 -0.55 6.14 16.45
C SER A 35 -0.29 5.74 15.00
N GLY A 36 -1.22 6.04 14.09
CA GLY A 36 -1.24 5.52 12.73
C GLY A 36 -1.58 4.02 12.62
N PHE A 37 -2.01 3.40 13.75
CA PHE A 37 -2.28 1.96 13.84
C PHE A 37 -3.44 1.67 14.79
N ASP A 38 -4.37 0.84 14.37
CA ASP A 38 -5.45 0.30 15.20
C ASP A 38 -5.14 -1.16 15.57
N ALA A 39 -4.61 -1.37 16.78
CA ALA A 39 -4.25 -2.69 17.26
C ALA A 39 -5.46 -3.64 17.33
N THR A 40 -6.64 -3.13 17.70
CA THR A 40 -7.86 -3.94 17.75
C THR A 40 -8.31 -4.37 16.35
N ALA A 41 -8.22 -3.47 15.35
CA ALA A 41 -8.50 -3.84 13.96
C ALA A 41 -7.51 -4.90 13.46
N TRP A 42 -6.22 -4.80 13.85
CA TRP A 42 -5.23 -5.82 13.53
C TRP A 42 -5.54 -7.17 14.18
N GLU A 43 -5.88 -7.19 15.47
CA GLU A 43 -6.31 -8.42 16.17
C GLU A 43 -7.51 -9.09 15.49
N ARG A 44 -8.51 -8.30 15.05
CA ARG A 44 -9.64 -8.82 14.28
C ARG A 44 -9.24 -9.30 12.88
N PHE A 45 -8.26 -8.63 12.26
CA PHE A 45 -7.72 -9.05 10.98
C PHE A 45 -6.98 -10.40 11.07
N ILE A 46 -6.30 -10.66 12.19
CA ILE A 46 -5.69 -11.97 12.50
C ILE A 46 -6.74 -13.07 12.49
N GLU A 47 -7.92 -12.85 13.07
CA GLU A 47 -9.01 -13.82 13.13
C GLU A 47 -9.50 -14.23 11.72
N THR A 48 -9.31 -13.40 10.70
CA THR A 48 -9.64 -13.72 9.30
C THR A 48 -8.59 -14.57 8.59
N GLY A 49 -7.43 -14.77 9.19
CA GLY A 49 -6.25 -15.35 8.52
C GLY A 49 -5.57 -14.42 7.51
N GLY A 50 -5.96 -13.15 7.49
CA GLY A 50 -5.46 -12.14 6.53
C GLY A 50 -3.94 -11.95 6.54
N PRO A 51 -3.24 -11.90 7.69
CA PRO A 51 -1.79 -11.72 7.73
C PRO A 51 -1.02 -12.79 6.95
N GLY A 52 -1.38 -14.05 7.13
CA GLY A 52 -0.72 -15.19 6.50
C GLY A 52 -1.30 -15.62 5.15
N MET A 53 -2.29 -14.91 4.62
CA MET A 53 -3.04 -15.36 3.44
C MET A 53 -2.18 -15.74 2.24
N CYS A 54 -1.09 -15.00 1.99
CA CYS A 54 -0.18 -15.20 0.86
C CYS A 54 1.08 -16.00 1.19
N LEU A 55 1.19 -16.56 2.38
CA LEU A 55 2.28 -17.44 2.75
C LEU A 55 1.96 -18.89 2.34
N PRO A 56 2.98 -19.72 2.02
CA PRO A 56 2.80 -21.14 1.78
C PRO A 56 2.10 -21.85 2.95
N VAL A 57 1.31 -22.88 2.64
CA VAL A 57 0.64 -23.71 3.67
C VAL A 57 1.66 -24.40 4.59
N SER A 58 2.85 -24.74 4.07
CA SER A 58 4.00 -25.26 4.85
C SER A 58 4.45 -24.35 5.97
N CYS A 59 4.27 -23.02 5.79
CA CYS A 59 4.60 -22.00 6.80
C CYS A 59 3.40 -21.63 7.70
N GLY A 60 2.27 -22.34 7.58
CA GLY A 60 1.04 -22.00 8.30
C GLY A 60 0.18 -20.93 7.61
N GLY A 61 0.48 -20.58 6.37
CA GLY A 61 -0.27 -19.61 5.58
C GLY A 61 -1.44 -20.17 4.78
N GLY A 62 -2.15 -19.30 4.07
CA GLY A 62 -3.32 -19.64 3.26
C GLY A 62 -3.01 -20.10 1.83
N GLY A 63 -1.78 -19.89 1.34
CA GLY A 63 -1.37 -20.24 -0.03
C GLY A 63 -2.02 -19.42 -1.13
N ALA A 64 -2.60 -18.26 -0.79
CA ALA A 64 -3.20 -17.36 -1.76
C ALA A 64 -2.13 -16.63 -2.60
N ASP A 65 -2.51 -16.22 -3.79
CA ASP A 65 -1.66 -15.46 -4.72
C ASP A 65 -1.65 -13.95 -4.42
N LEU A 66 -0.81 -13.20 -5.16
CA LEU A 66 -0.72 -11.75 -5.03
C LEU A 66 -1.99 -11.05 -5.52
N THR A 67 -2.75 -11.68 -6.43
CA THR A 67 -4.04 -11.17 -6.90
C THR A 67 -5.04 -11.10 -5.75
N THR A 68 -5.05 -12.11 -4.90
CA THR A 68 -5.88 -12.13 -3.68
C THR A 68 -5.46 -11.02 -2.71
N ALA A 69 -4.15 -10.84 -2.48
CA ALA A 69 -3.65 -9.71 -1.66
C ALA A 69 -4.03 -8.35 -2.26
N ALA A 70 -4.06 -8.23 -3.58
CA ALA A 70 -4.45 -6.99 -4.26
C ALA A 70 -5.92 -6.63 -4.01
N ILE A 71 -6.83 -7.61 -3.92
CA ILE A 71 -8.23 -7.38 -3.55
C ILE A 71 -8.31 -6.74 -2.15
N VAL A 72 -7.59 -7.31 -1.19
CA VAL A 72 -7.55 -6.79 0.18
C VAL A 72 -6.89 -5.41 0.24
N ALA A 73 -5.80 -5.19 -0.52
CA ALA A 73 -5.13 -3.89 -0.60
C ALA A 73 -6.05 -2.80 -1.21
N ASN A 74 -6.89 -3.13 -2.19
CA ASN A 74 -7.87 -2.19 -2.73
C ASN A 74 -8.88 -1.73 -1.66
N LEU A 75 -9.39 -2.67 -0.88
CA LEU A 75 -10.30 -2.39 0.22
C LEU A 75 -9.61 -1.61 1.34
N LEU A 76 -8.36 -1.96 1.70
CA LEU A 76 -7.55 -1.18 2.64
C LEU A 76 -7.49 0.29 2.21
N GLY A 77 -7.29 0.57 0.93
CA GLY A 77 -7.31 1.92 0.38
C GLY A 77 -8.69 2.57 0.42
N THR A 78 -9.75 1.83 0.12
CA THR A 78 -11.14 2.30 0.14
C THR A 78 -11.55 2.76 1.54
N TYR A 79 -11.19 2.02 2.56
CA TYR A 79 -11.50 2.32 3.96
C TYR A 79 -10.41 3.12 4.69
N VAL A 80 -9.29 3.43 3.99
CA VAL A 80 -8.09 4.04 4.58
C VAL A 80 -7.67 3.38 5.90
N ALA A 81 -7.74 2.05 5.91
CA ALA A 81 -7.64 1.22 7.10
C ALA A 81 -6.27 1.37 7.78
N PRO A 82 -6.23 1.61 9.11
CA PRO A 82 -4.99 1.85 9.85
C PRO A 82 -4.32 0.54 10.31
N ILE A 83 -4.07 -0.38 9.37
CA ILE A 83 -3.35 -1.65 9.60
C ILE A 83 -2.22 -1.83 8.58
N PRO A 84 -1.10 -2.47 8.93
CA PRO A 84 0.10 -2.57 8.09
C PRO A 84 0.05 -3.78 7.15
N PHE A 85 -1.08 -4.02 6.46
CA PHE A 85 -1.29 -5.22 5.65
C PHE A 85 -0.27 -5.35 4.52
N ILE A 86 -0.03 -4.28 3.74
CA ILE A 86 0.86 -4.33 2.58
C ILE A 86 2.31 -4.58 3.02
N GLU A 87 2.77 -3.86 4.03
CA GLU A 87 4.10 -3.98 4.60
C GLU A 87 4.35 -5.39 5.10
N HIS A 88 3.39 -5.91 5.85
CA HIS A 88 3.45 -7.24 6.45
C HIS A 88 3.47 -8.35 5.41
N VAL A 89 2.53 -8.35 4.47
CA VAL A 89 2.43 -9.41 3.43
C VAL A 89 3.69 -9.44 2.57
N VAL A 90 4.22 -8.28 2.17
CA VAL A 90 5.43 -8.23 1.34
C VAL A 90 6.65 -8.74 2.10
N ALA A 91 6.81 -8.35 3.37
CA ALA A 91 7.90 -8.82 4.21
C ALA A 91 7.83 -10.34 4.42
N ALA A 92 6.65 -10.86 4.75
CA ALA A 92 6.44 -12.29 4.97
C ALA A 92 6.68 -13.12 3.69
N ARG A 93 6.18 -12.66 2.53
CA ARG A 93 6.42 -13.32 1.24
C ARG A 93 7.90 -13.31 0.84
N LEU A 94 8.61 -12.21 1.09
CA LEU A 94 10.06 -12.16 0.85
C LEU A 94 10.78 -13.25 1.65
N LEU A 95 10.52 -13.35 2.95
CA LEU A 95 11.14 -14.36 3.80
C LEU A 95 10.83 -15.79 3.33
N ALA A 96 9.57 -16.09 3.05
CA ALA A 96 9.17 -17.41 2.56
C ALA A 96 9.82 -17.76 1.20
N SER A 97 10.07 -16.76 0.35
CA SER A 97 10.75 -16.97 -0.94
C SER A 97 12.24 -17.26 -0.80
N LEU A 98 12.86 -16.88 0.32
CA LEU A 98 14.26 -17.18 0.62
C LEU A 98 14.42 -18.58 1.23
N ASP A 99 13.65 -18.87 2.28
CA ASP A 99 13.67 -20.16 2.96
C ASP A 99 12.40 -20.35 3.81
N GLU A 100 11.58 -21.33 3.45
CA GLU A 100 10.35 -21.67 4.19
C GLU A 100 10.62 -22.20 5.62
N SER A 101 11.88 -22.51 5.96
CA SER A 101 12.28 -22.97 7.30
C SER A 101 12.62 -21.85 8.28
N ILE A 102 12.54 -20.57 7.86
CA ILE A 102 12.79 -19.43 8.75
C ILE A 102 11.86 -19.49 9.96
N ALA A 103 12.46 -19.52 11.17
CA ALA A 103 11.77 -19.82 12.43
C ALA A 103 10.60 -18.86 12.76
N ASN A 104 10.66 -17.60 12.27
CA ASN A 104 9.64 -16.58 12.55
C ASN A 104 8.48 -16.58 11.54
N LEU A 105 8.54 -17.36 10.46
CA LEU A 105 7.47 -17.42 9.47
C LEU A 105 6.11 -17.83 10.06
N PRO A 106 5.99 -18.81 10.97
CA PRO A 106 4.71 -19.13 11.60
C PRO A 106 4.13 -17.96 12.41
N LEU A 107 4.96 -17.14 13.08
CA LEU A 107 4.50 -15.97 13.84
C LEU A 107 4.07 -14.83 12.92
N LEU A 108 4.70 -14.69 11.75
CA LEU A 108 4.24 -13.79 10.70
C LEU A 108 2.94 -14.30 10.05
N ALA A 109 2.82 -15.62 9.83
CA ALA A 109 1.61 -16.20 9.26
C ALA A 109 0.38 -16.00 10.16
N THR A 110 0.56 -16.10 11.48
CA THR A 110 -0.52 -15.80 12.44
C THR A 110 -0.76 -14.31 12.64
N GLY A 111 0.18 -13.44 12.27
CA GLY A 111 0.10 -12.00 12.54
C GLY A 111 0.46 -11.59 13.96
N GLU A 112 0.89 -12.54 14.82
CA GLU A 112 1.43 -12.26 16.17
C GLU A 112 2.70 -11.41 16.09
N MET A 113 3.45 -11.58 15.00
CA MET A 113 4.60 -10.76 14.66
C MET A 113 4.28 -9.95 13.40
N ILE A 114 4.52 -8.64 13.44
CA ILE A 114 4.36 -7.76 12.28
C ILE A 114 5.70 -7.63 11.57
N GLY A 115 5.73 -7.96 10.28
CA GLY A 115 6.88 -7.76 9.42
C GLY A 115 6.82 -6.44 8.66
N SER A 116 7.97 -5.86 8.35
CA SER A 116 8.10 -4.73 7.42
C SER A 116 9.41 -4.75 6.65
N LEU A 117 9.46 -3.98 5.56
CA LEU A 117 10.59 -3.88 4.65
C LEU A 117 11.09 -2.44 4.60
N ALA A 118 12.39 -2.21 4.82
CA ALA A 118 13.04 -0.96 4.45
C ALA A 118 13.04 -0.83 2.93
N LEU A 119 12.31 0.14 2.37
CA LEU A 119 12.12 0.26 0.91
C LEU A 119 13.33 0.84 0.19
N GLN A 120 14.28 1.41 0.92
CA GLN A 120 15.55 1.90 0.37
C GLN A 120 16.69 1.02 0.88
N PRO A 121 17.66 0.65 0.00
CA PRO A 121 18.84 -0.07 0.42
C PRO A 121 19.64 0.69 1.49
N LEU A 122 20.25 -0.05 2.39
CA LEU A 122 21.20 0.48 3.37
C LEU A 122 22.55 0.71 2.65
N HIS A 123 22.80 1.95 2.24
CA HIS A 123 24.08 2.31 1.63
C HIS A 123 25.18 2.44 2.72
N ASP A 124 25.83 3.60 2.82
CA ASP A 124 26.83 3.88 3.85
C ASP A 124 26.21 4.12 5.24
N SER A 125 24.89 4.21 5.33
CA SER A 125 24.13 4.37 6.57
C SER A 125 23.62 3.03 7.07
N THR A 126 23.86 2.75 8.34
CA THR A 126 23.29 1.60 9.02
C THR A 126 21.85 1.82 9.47
N SER A 127 21.22 2.96 9.12
CA SER A 127 19.85 3.28 9.50
C SER A 127 18.97 3.60 8.30
N ALA A 128 17.72 3.17 8.36
CA ALA A 128 16.70 3.46 7.36
C ALA A 128 15.39 3.93 7.99
N ILE A 129 14.61 4.69 7.21
CA ILE A 129 13.19 4.95 7.50
C ILE A 129 12.40 3.77 6.96
N VAL A 130 11.57 3.18 7.81
CA VAL A 130 10.85 1.94 7.52
C VAL A 130 9.35 2.18 7.62
N PRO A 131 8.55 1.83 6.58
CA PRO A 131 7.10 1.77 6.66
C PRO A 131 6.65 0.84 7.80
N ALA A 132 5.60 1.20 8.51
CA ALA A 132 5.14 0.48 9.71
C ALA A 132 6.22 0.26 10.79
N GLY A 133 7.37 0.92 10.68
CA GLY A 133 8.54 0.68 11.54
C GLY A 133 8.29 0.93 13.02
N ALA A 134 7.34 1.78 13.39
CA ALA A 134 7.01 2.04 14.81
C ALA A 134 6.24 0.88 15.47
N ILE A 135 5.72 -0.07 14.69
CA ILE A 135 4.89 -1.19 15.17
C ILE A 135 5.38 -2.55 14.72
N ALA A 136 6.33 -2.61 13.77
CA ALA A 136 6.88 -3.86 13.25
C ALA A 136 7.88 -4.47 14.24
N ASN A 137 7.78 -5.79 14.43
CA ASN A 137 8.68 -6.57 15.28
C ASN A 137 9.87 -7.13 14.48
N TYR A 138 9.68 -7.29 13.15
CA TYR A 138 10.63 -7.95 12.27
C TYR A 138 10.85 -7.08 11.02
N ILE A 139 12.03 -6.47 10.94
CA ILE A 139 12.29 -5.47 9.91
C ILE A 139 13.42 -5.97 9.00
N ILE A 140 13.12 -6.03 7.70
CA ILE A 140 14.02 -6.51 6.67
C ILE A 140 14.67 -5.31 5.97
N GLY A 141 15.98 -5.40 5.73
CA GLY A 141 16.73 -4.41 4.95
C GLY A 141 17.66 -5.09 3.94
N LEU A 142 18.08 -4.33 2.91
CA LEU A 142 19.12 -4.74 1.96
C LEU A 142 20.40 -3.96 2.24
N ARG A 143 21.50 -4.66 2.54
CA ARG A 143 22.84 -4.11 2.74
C ARG A 143 23.80 -4.69 1.69
N GLY A 144 24.06 -3.92 0.64
CA GLY A 144 24.77 -4.44 -0.54
C GLY A 144 23.98 -5.55 -1.23
N GLU A 145 24.49 -6.78 -1.18
CA GLU A 145 23.80 -8.00 -1.66
C GLU A 145 23.29 -8.88 -0.52
N GLU A 146 23.31 -8.38 0.71
CA GLU A 146 22.86 -9.12 1.89
C GLU A 146 21.44 -8.67 2.30
N ILE A 147 20.56 -9.62 2.52
CA ILE A 147 19.32 -9.38 3.24
C ILE A 147 19.60 -9.53 4.72
N VAL A 148 19.34 -8.46 5.45
CA VAL A 148 19.55 -8.36 6.90
C VAL A 148 18.23 -8.14 7.63
N VAL A 149 18.14 -8.63 8.85
CA VAL A 149 16.96 -8.50 9.69
C VAL A 149 17.32 -7.87 11.02
N ALA A 150 16.58 -6.85 11.39
CA ALA A 150 16.55 -6.30 12.73
C ALA A 150 15.29 -6.78 13.46
N GLU A 151 15.47 -7.41 14.62
CA GLU A 151 14.39 -7.91 15.47
C GLU A 151 14.16 -7.00 16.68
N ASN A 152 12.96 -7.10 17.29
CA ASN A 152 12.60 -6.44 18.55
C ASN A 152 12.80 -4.91 18.56
N THR A 153 12.31 -4.26 17.55
CA THR A 153 12.52 -2.85 17.29
C THR A 153 11.44 -1.94 17.91
N ILE A 154 10.68 -2.44 18.87
CA ILE A 154 9.44 -1.86 19.43
C ILE A 154 9.61 -0.46 20.06
N ASP A 155 10.81 -0.02 20.36
CA ASP A 155 11.07 1.29 20.98
C ASP A 155 11.32 2.43 19.97
N ALA A 156 11.10 2.19 18.70
CA ALA A 156 11.30 3.22 17.70
C ALA A 156 10.14 4.22 17.72
N SER A 157 10.44 5.46 18.12
CA SER A 157 9.45 6.54 18.11
C SER A 157 8.94 6.82 16.69
N PRO A 158 7.62 6.93 16.50
CA PRO A 158 7.06 7.23 15.19
C PRO A 158 7.50 8.62 14.71
N LEU A 159 7.83 8.72 13.43
CA LEU A 159 8.13 9.99 12.78
C LEU A 159 6.84 10.70 12.40
N ARG A 160 6.72 11.98 12.77
CA ARG A 160 5.57 12.80 12.37
C ARG A 160 5.51 12.93 10.85
N ASN A 161 4.36 12.62 10.28
CA ASN A 161 4.12 12.71 8.84
C ASN A 161 2.67 13.10 8.54
N THR A 162 2.42 13.60 7.33
CA THR A 162 1.10 14.12 6.93
C THR A 162 0.00 13.05 6.93
N ALA A 163 0.36 11.81 6.64
CA ALA A 163 -0.62 10.71 6.56
C ALA A 163 -0.82 9.98 7.89
N ASN A 164 -0.13 10.41 8.97
CA ASN A 164 -0.14 9.75 10.27
C ASN A 164 0.14 8.24 10.17
N LEU A 165 1.17 7.89 9.38
CA LEU A 165 1.63 6.51 9.25
C LEU A 165 2.59 6.16 10.39
N PRO A 166 2.61 4.91 10.86
CA PRO A 166 3.50 4.46 11.93
C PRO A 166 4.90 4.17 11.38
N ILE A 167 5.49 5.14 10.66
CA ILE A 167 6.86 5.04 10.14
C ILE A 167 7.88 5.38 11.22
N ALA A 168 9.00 4.67 11.24
CA ALA A 168 10.08 4.95 12.17
C ALA A 168 11.45 4.77 11.52
N ARG A 169 12.48 5.31 12.17
CA ARG A 169 13.90 5.08 11.80
C ARG A 169 14.43 3.91 12.61
N HIS A 170 15.02 2.94 11.91
CA HIS A 170 15.67 1.78 12.53
C HIS A 170 17.16 1.74 12.22
N ASN A 171 17.93 1.24 13.20
CA ASN A 171 19.34 0.92 13.05
C ASN A 171 19.49 -0.58 12.73
N PHE A 172 20.41 -0.89 11.83
CA PHE A 172 20.72 -2.24 11.36
C PHE A 172 22.16 -2.66 11.73
N ASP A 173 22.82 -1.98 12.70
CA ASP A 173 24.19 -2.30 13.10
C ASP A 173 24.31 -3.75 13.61
N ASP A 174 23.34 -4.18 14.42
CA ASP A 174 23.27 -5.52 15.00
C ASP A 174 22.37 -6.48 14.20
N ALA A 175 22.00 -6.11 12.97
CA ALA A 175 21.10 -6.91 12.14
C ALA A 175 21.77 -8.21 11.68
N ILE A 176 20.99 -9.28 11.68
CA ILE A 176 21.43 -10.64 11.32
C ILE A 176 21.30 -10.80 9.78
N VAL A 177 22.36 -11.31 9.15
CA VAL A 177 22.29 -11.70 7.73
C VAL A 177 21.52 -13.02 7.61
N ILE A 178 20.44 -13.00 6.80
CA ILE A 178 19.61 -14.19 6.57
C ILE A 178 19.77 -14.78 5.16
N ALA A 179 20.22 -13.98 4.20
CA ALA A 179 20.54 -14.42 2.85
C ALA A 179 21.55 -13.47 2.22
N SER A 180 22.32 -13.94 1.22
CA SER A 180 23.31 -13.13 0.52
C SER A 180 23.49 -13.56 -0.94
N GLY A 181 24.07 -12.64 -1.74
CA GLY A 181 24.34 -12.84 -3.16
C GLY A 181 23.24 -12.40 -4.09
N GLU A 182 23.39 -12.65 -5.39
CA GLU A 182 22.53 -12.14 -6.44
C GLU A 182 21.06 -12.59 -6.28
N GLU A 183 20.82 -13.84 -5.85
CA GLU A 183 19.46 -14.35 -5.64
C GLU A 183 18.74 -13.60 -4.51
N ALA A 184 19.42 -13.33 -3.40
CA ALA A 184 18.90 -12.55 -2.30
C ALA A 184 18.59 -11.11 -2.72
N HIS A 185 19.51 -10.47 -3.44
CA HIS A 185 19.30 -9.14 -4.00
C HIS A 185 18.08 -9.08 -4.91
N ASN A 186 17.94 -10.04 -5.83
CA ASN A 186 16.79 -10.11 -6.75
C ASN A 186 15.47 -10.38 -6.01
N ALA A 187 15.47 -11.20 -4.96
CA ALA A 187 14.30 -11.43 -4.12
C ALA A 187 13.83 -10.14 -3.43
N TYR A 188 14.77 -9.34 -2.90
CA TYR A 188 14.44 -8.04 -2.33
C TYR A 188 13.85 -7.07 -3.36
N LEU A 189 14.43 -6.98 -4.58
CA LEU A 189 13.93 -6.12 -5.65
C LEU A 189 12.52 -6.54 -6.10
N ARG A 190 12.26 -7.85 -6.13
CA ARG A 190 10.93 -8.39 -6.40
C ARG A 190 9.95 -7.98 -5.30
N ALA A 191 10.28 -8.14 -4.03
CA ALA A 191 9.45 -7.73 -2.91
C ALA A 191 9.13 -6.23 -2.94
N LYS A 192 10.13 -5.39 -3.26
CA LYS A 192 9.91 -3.95 -3.47
C LYS A 192 8.94 -3.66 -4.62
N SER A 193 8.97 -4.46 -5.69
CA SER A 193 8.02 -4.36 -6.81
C SER A 193 6.63 -4.82 -6.41
N GLU A 194 6.49 -5.87 -5.60
CA GLU A 194 5.22 -6.30 -5.01
C GLU A 194 4.62 -5.20 -4.13
N TRP A 195 5.44 -4.56 -3.27
CA TRP A 195 4.99 -3.43 -2.46
C TRP A 195 4.46 -2.28 -3.32
N LYS A 196 5.18 -1.89 -4.39
CA LYS A 196 4.72 -0.85 -5.32
C LYS A 196 3.39 -1.20 -5.97
N ALA A 197 3.22 -2.42 -6.44
CA ALA A 197 2.00 -2.87 -7.10
C ALA A 197 0.80 -2.92 -6.13
N LEU A 198 0.97 -3.45 -4.92
CA LEU A 198 -0.07 -3.46 -3.89
C LEU A 198 -0.43 -2.05 -3.41
N MET A 199 0.56 -1.18 -3.23
CA MET A 199 0.32 0.22 -2.88
C MET A 199 -0.42 0.96 -4.01
N ALA A 200 -0.11 0.69 -5.28
CA ALA A 200 -0.85 1.24 -6.41
C ALA A 200 -2.32 0.82 -6.39
N VAL A 201 -2.59 -0.45 -6.08
CA VAL A 201 -3.96 -0.95 -5.93
C VAL A 201 -4.70 -0.28 -4.77
N ALA A 202 -4.03 -0.11 -3.61
CA ALA A 202 -4.60 0.60 -2.47
C ALA A 202 -4.93 2.06 -2.80
N LEU A 203 -4.02 2.76 -3.47
CA LEU A 203 -4.24 4.13 -3.93
C LEU A 203 -5.40 4.24 -4.93
N THR A 204 -5.62 3.22 -5.76
CA THR A 204 -6.78 3.16 -6.66
C THR A 204 -8.09 3.08 -5.87
N GLY A 205 -8.18 2.23 -4.84
CA GLY A 205 -9.32 2.14 -3.93
C GLY A 205 -9.60 3.45 -3.20
N LEU A 206 -8.53 4.06 -2.67
CA LEU A 206 -8.57 5.36 -2.01
C LEU A 206 -9.08 6.47 -2.95
N GLY A 207 -8.55 6.54 -4.17
CA GLY A 207 -8.93 7.55 -5.17
C GLY A 207 -10.39 7.44 -5.57
N ARG A 208 -10.89 6.21 -5.79
CA ARG A 208 -12.31 5.94 -6.09
C ARG A 208 -13.20 6.43 -4.95
N LYS A 209 -12.90 6.05 -3.73
CA LYS A 209 -13.68 6.47 -2.55
C LYS A 209 -13.66 7.99 -2.36
N ALA A 210 -12.53 8.64 -2.62
CA ALA A 210 -12.44 10.10 -2.57
C ALA A 210 -13.37 10.77 -3.60
N VAL A 211 -13.47 10.23 -4.83
CA VAL A 211 -14.46 10.69 -5.83
C VAL A 211 -15.87 10.48 -5.33
N ASP A 212 -16.20 9.30 -4.78
CA ASP A 212 -17.54 9.00 -4.27
C ASP A 212 -17.97 9.96 -3.15
N ILE A 213 -17.07 10.28 -2.21
CA ILE A 213 -17.30 11.27 -1.14
C ILE A 213 -17.61 12.64 -1.74
N GLY A 214 -16.81 13.09 -2.72
CA GLY A 214 -16.99 14.38 -3.37
C GLY A 214 -18.30 14.47 -4.18
N VAL A 215 -18.63 13.40 -4.92
CA VAL A 215 -19.89 13.30 -5.67
C VAL A 215 -21.09 13.29 -4.71
N GLY A 216 -21.00 12.57 -3.59
CA GLY A 216 -22.02 12.60 -2.55
C GLY A 216 -22.26 14.02 -2.05
N TYR A 217 -21.20 14.72 -1.65
CA TYR A 217 -21.28 16.10 -1.21
C TYR A 217 -21.87 17.04 -2.29
N ALA A 218 -21.46 16.87 -3.55
CA ALA A 218 -21.95 17.71 -4.64
C ALA A 218 -23.45 17.52 -4.95
N LYS A 219 -24.02 16.36 -4.61
CA LYS A 219 -25.45 16.05 -4.74
C LYS A 219 -26.31 16.64 -3.60
N GLU A 220 -25.70 17.10 -2.51
CA GLU A 220 -26.41 17.62 -1.34
C GLU A 220 -26.16 19.11 -1.11
N ARG A 221 -25.02 19.63 -1.54
CA ARG A 221 -24.61 21.02 -1.28
C ARG A 221 -25.28 22.01 -2.22
N TYR A 222 -25.96 23.00 -1.66
CA TYR A 222 -26.56 24.12 -2.39
C TYR A 222 -25.64 25.35 -2.36
N GLN A 223 -25.40 25.96 -3.54
CA GLN A 223 -24.81 27.29 -3.70
C GLN A 223 -25.43 27.97 -4.92
N PHE A 224 -25.56 29.29 -4.89
CA PHE A 224 -26.17 30.09 -5.98
C PHE A 224 -27.59 29.65 -6.35
N GLY A 225 -28.34 29.09 -5.39
CA GLY A 225 -29.71 28.65 -5.59
C GLY A 225 -29.88 27.25 -6.24
N VAL A 226 -28.79 26.52 -6.49
CA VAL A 226 -28.82 25.18 -7.09
C VAL A 226 -27.85 24.24 -6.37
N LEU A 227 -27.99 22.93 -6.61
CA LEU A 227 -26.99 21.94 -6.17
C LEU A 227 -25.69 22.17 -6.92
N ILE A 228 -24.55 22.12 -6.21
CA ILE A 228 -23.26 22.36 -6.86
C ILE A 228 -22.92 21.30 -7.92
N GLY A 229 -23.43 20.07 -7.78
CA GLY A 229 -23.29 19.00 -8.77
C GLY A 229 -23.99 19.27 -10.10
N SER A 230 -24.83 20.32 -10.22
CA SER A 230 -25.41 20.76 -11.49
C SER A 230 -24.45 21.61 -12.35
N PHE A 231 -23.33 22.09 -11.79
CA PHE A 231 -22.35 22.87 -12.53
C PHE A 231 -21.44 21.97 -13.35
N GLN A 232 -21.34 22.24 -14.66
CA GLN A 232 -20.47 21.47 -15.57
C GLN A 232 -19.01 21.42 -15.12
N GLY A 233 -18.48 22.52 -14.54
CA GLY A 233 -17.10 22.55 -14.03
C GLY A 233 -16.85 21.49 -12.96
N ILE A 234 -17.83 21.22 -12.09
CA ILE A 234 -17.74 20.16 -11.06
C ILE A 234 -17.89 18.78 -11.68
N GLN A 235 -18.86 18.61 -12.61
CA GLN A 235 -19.08 17.34 -13.29
C GLN A 235 -17.84 16.89 -14.10
N HIS A 236 -17.23 17.81 -14.85
CA HIS A 236 -16.03 17.51 -15.63
C HIS A 236 -14.83 17.18 -14.76
N GLY A 237 -14.65 17.87 -13.62
CA GLY A 237 -13.58 17.53 -12.67
C GLY A 237 -13.70 16.09 -12.17
N PHE A 238 -14.88 15.70 -11.69
CA PHE A 238 -15.10 14.31 -11.26
C PHE A 238 -14.97 13.29 -12.40
N ALA A 239 -15.44 13.63 -13.62
CA ALA A 239 -15.28 12.76 -14.78
C ALA A 239 -13.81 12.53 -15.13
N THR A 240 -12.98 13.56 -15.04
CA THR A 240 -11.52 13.43 -15.23
C THR A 240 -10.89 12.59 -14.14
N SER A 241 -11.19 12.88 -12.88
CA SER A 241 -10.63 12.14 -11.74
C SER A 241 -10.98 10.66 -11.80
N ILE A 242 -12.24 10.30 -12.04
CA ILE A 242 -12.63 8.88 -12.12
C ILE A 242 -12.01 8.18 -13.33
N THR A 243 -11.82 8.86 -14.45
CA THR A 243 -11.14 8.30 -15.64
C THR A 243 -9.68 7.94 -15.31
N ASN A 244 -8.96 8.81 -14.60
CA ASN A 244 -7.58 8.55 -14.18
C ASN A 244 -7.51 7.40 -13.15
N VAL A 245 -8.43 7.36 -12.19
CA VAL A 245 -8.54 6.27 -11.22
C VAL A 245 -8.83 4.94 -11.90
N GLU A 246 -9.74 4.88 -12.89
CA GLU A 246 -9.98 3.67 -13.68
C GLU A 246 -8.74 3.25 -14.48
N GLY A 247 -8.04 4.22 -15.10
CA GLY A 247 -6.79 3.96 -15.81
C GLY A 247 -5.74 3.37 -14.87
N SER A 248 -5.62 3.89 -13.65
CA SER A 248 -4.70 3.36 -12.63
C SER A 248 -5.10 1.95 -12.16
N HIS A 249 -6.40 1.66 -12.06
CA HIS A 249 -6.90 0.33 -11.73
C HIS A 249 -6.43 -0.72 -12.76
N PHE A 250 -6.59 -0.46 -14.05
CA PHE A 250 -6.17 -1.39 -15.10
C PHE A 250 -4.66 -1.59 -15.12
N LEU A 251 -3.88 -0.52 -14.94
CA LEU A 251 -2.42 -0.62 -14.92
C LEU A 251 -1.92 -1.37 -13.68
N SER A 252 -2.51 -1.13 -12.52
CA SER A 252 -2.19 -1.83 -11.28
C SER A 252 -2.53 -3.32 -11.37
N SER A 253 -3.70 -3.67 -11.93
CA SER A 253 -4.09 -5.06 -12.17
C SER A 253 -3.13 -5.75 -13.14
N ARG A 254 -2.65 -5.03 -14.19
CA ARG A 254 -1.64 -5.57 -15.10
C ARG A 254 -0.30 -5.79 -14.41
N ALA A 255 0.10 -4.91 -13.50
CA ALA A 255 1.33 -5.05 -12.72
C ALA A 255 1.29 -6.28 -11.79
N ILE A 256 0.17 -6.48 -11.09
CA ILE A 256 -0.05 -7.67 -10.24
C ILE A 256 0.04 -8.95 -11.07
N ALA A 257 -0.68 -9.03 -12.20
CA ALA A 257 -0.62 -10.20 -13.07
C ALA A 257 0.79 -10.45 -13.62
N ALA A 258 1.55 -9.41 -13.97
CA ALA A 258 2.93 -9.55 -14.45
C ALA A 258 3.89 -10.08 -13.37
N LEU A 259 3.69 -9.68 -12.11
CA LEU A 259 4.46 -10.20 -10.98
C LEU A 259 4.15 -11.67 -10.71
N GLU A 260 2.89 -12.08 -10.77
CA GLU A 260 2.47 -13.48 -10.63
C GLU A 260 3.00 -14.36 -11.78
N GLU A 261 2.89 -13.87 -13.01
CA GLU A 261 3.38 -14.55 -14.21
C GLU A 261 4.93 -14.63 -14.26
N GLY A 262 5.65 -13.89 -13.41
CA GLY A 262 7.10 -13.75 -13.46
C GLY A 262 7.59 -13.07 -14.75
N ALA A 263 6.79 -12.14 -15.29
CA ALA A 263 7.10 -11.48 -16.56
C ALA A 263 8.34 -10.57 -16.44
N ASP A 264 9.18 -10.55 -17.48
CA ASP A 264 10.43 -9.77 -17.52
C ASP A 264 10.25 -8.27 -17.30
N ASN A 265 9.06 -7.73 -17.59
CA ASN A 265 8.73 -6.32 -17.42
C ASN A 265 7.90 -6.03 -16.16
N SER A 266 7.81 -7.00 -15.23
CA SER A 266 7.00 -6.85 -14.03
C SER A 266 7.42 -5.66 -13.15
N ALA A 267 8.73 -5.45 -12.99
CA ALA A 267 9.27 -4.32 -12.22
C ALA A 267 8.93 -2.96 -12.84
N GLN A 268 9.01 -2.84 -14.19
CA GLN A 268 8.60 -1.62 -14.89
C GLN A 268 7.10 -1.35 -14.69
N LEU A 269 6.26 -2.39 -14.89
CA LEU A 269 4.82 -2.26 -14.73
C LEU A 269 4.42 -1.88 -13.30
N ALA A 270 5.08 -2.47 -12.29
CA ALA A 270 4.87 -2.13 -10.89
C ALA A 270 5.22 -0.66 -10.58
N GLY A 271 6.35 -0.18 -11.09
CA GLY A 271 6.74 1.22 -10.93
C GLY A 271 5.83 2.19 -11.68
N MET A 272 5.45 1.88 -12.92
CA MET A 272 4.51 2.70 -13.70
C MET A 272 3.14 2.76 -13.01
N ALA A 273 2.62 1.63 -12.53
CA ALA A 273 1.37 1.56 -11.81
C ALA A 273 1.41 2.38 -10.53
N PHE A 274 2.48 2.27 -9.74
CA PHE A 274 2.69 3.03 -8.52
C PHE A 274 2.69 4.55 -8.77
N LEU A 275 3.44 5.03 -9.75
CA LEU A 275 3.51 6.46 -10.06
C LEU A 275 2.17 6.98 -10.55
N PHE A 276 1.53 6.29 -11.49
CA PHE A 276 0.24 6.72 -12.05
C PHE A 276 -0.88 6.68 -11.00
N ALA A 277 -0.96 5.63 -10.19
CA ALA A 277 -1.95 5.54 -9.11
C ALA A 277 -1.72 6.63 -8.04
N SER A 278 -0.46 6.97 -7.73
CA SER A 278 -0.13 8.05 -6.80
C SER A 278 -0.65 9.41 -7.27
N GLU A 279 -0.47 9.73 -8.56
CA GLU A 279 -0.98 10.96 -9.15
C GLU A 279 -2.50 10.97 -9.25
N ALA A 280 -3.10 9.87 -9.74
CA ALA A 280 -4.54 9.75 -9.90
C ALA A 280 -5.30 9.85 -8.57
N ALA A 281 -4.80 9.17 -7.52
CA ALA A 281 -5.41 9.22 -6.20
C ALA A 281 -5.29 10.61 -5.56
N LEU A 282 -4.12 11.25 -5.67
CA LEU A 282 -3.92 12.60 -5.16
C LEU A 282 -4.80 13.62 -5.88
N ASP A 283 -4.88 13.56 -7.22
CA ASP A 283 -5.74 14.42 -8.01
C ASP A 283 -7.22 14.23 -7.65
N ALA A 284 -7.68 13.00 -7.54
CA ALA A 284 -9.05 12.67 -7.15
C ALA A 284 -9.41 13.21 -5.75
N ALA A 285 -8.52 12.99 -4.77
CA ALA A 285 -8.72 13.48 -3.42
C ALA A 285 -8.64 15.01 -3.34
N ALA A 286 -7.72 15.64 -4.07
CA ALA A 286 -7.59 17.10 -4.15
C ALA A 286 -8.80 17.75 -4.81
N THR A 287 -9.29 17.19 -5.91
CA THR A 287 -10.50 17.67 -6.61
C THR A 287 -11.72 17.58 -5.70
N SER A 288 -11.90 16.44 -5.03
CA SER A 288 -12.98 16.24 -4.07
C SER A 288 -12.91 17.22 -2.89
N LEU A 289 -11.71 17.38 -2.30
CA LEU A 289 -11.47 18.34 -1.22
C LEU A 289 -11.75 19.79 -1.67
N GLN A 290 -11.31 20.17 -2.87
CA GLN A 290 -11.57 21.50 -3.45
C GLN A 290 -13.07 21.77 -3.59
N TYR A 291 -13.86 20.79 -4.00
CA TYR A 291 -15.30 20.95 -4.17
C TYR A 291 -16.08 20.99 -2.85
N HIS A 292 -15.51 20.50 -1.76
CA HIS A 292 -16.02 20.74 -0.41
C HIS A 292 -15.81 22.21 0.03
N GLY A 293 -14.93 22.96 -0.64
CA GLY A 293 -14.57 24.33 -0.26
C GLY A 293 -13.90 24.35 1.12
N GLY A 294 -14.22 25.37 1.93
CA GLY A 294 -13.63 25.50 3.27
C GLY A 294 -13.85 24.30 4.19
N TYR A 295 -14.93 23.57 4.00
CA TYR A 295 -15.24 22.37 4.77
C TYR A 295 -14.28 21.19 4.48
N GLY A 296 -13.65 21.15 3.28
CA GLY A 296 -12.74 20.07 2.92
C GLY A 296 -11.51 19.95 3.83
N PHE A 297 -11.10 21.04 4.49
CA PHE A 297 -9.98 21.06 5.43
C PHE A 297 -10.42 20.87 6.90
N ALA A 298 -11.72 20.88 7.19
CA ALA A 298 -12.20 20.71 8.55
C ALA A 298 -12.09 19.23 8.98
N GLU A 299 -11.70 19.01 10.25
CA GLU A 299 -11.47 17.66 10.79
C GLU A 299 -12.73 16.80 10.80
N GLU A 300 -13.90 17.44 10.83
CA GLU A 300 -15.21 16.78 10.83
C GLU A 300 -15.53 16.12 9.47
N TYR A 301 -14.89 16.56 8.39
CA TYR A 301 -15.11 16.01 7.05
C TYR A 301 -14.09 14.94 6.69
N ASP A 302 -14.55 13.84 6.12
CA ASP A 302 -13.72 12.65 5.88
C ASP A 302 -12.70 12.84 4.76
N ILE A 303 -13.00 13.71 3.79
CA ILE A 303 -12.16 13.89 2.60
C ILE A 303 -10.72 14.28 2.91
N GLN A 304 -10.46 15.00 4.02
CA GLN A 304 -9.12 15.38 4.44
C GLN A 304 -8.27 14.15 4.81
N LEU A 305 -8.89 13.08 5.31
CA LEU A 305 -8.21 11.81 5.62
C LEU A 305 -7.69 11.16 4.34
N TYR A 306 -8.51 11.13 3.30
CA TYR A 306 -8.16 10.60 1.99
C TYR A 306 -7.06 11.43 1.31
N TYR A 307 -7.20 12.76 1.34
CA TYR A 307 -6.19 13.65 0.77
C TYR A 307 -4.82 13.49 1.44
N ARG A 308 -4.75 13.46 2.77
CA ARG A 308 -3.49 13.30 3.51
C ARG A 308 -2.83 11.95 3.20
N ARG A 309 -3.62 10.88 3.10
CA ARG A 309 -3.11 9.54 2.77
C ARG A 309 -2.69 9.43 1.31
N ALA A 310 -3.49 9.94 0.38
CA ALA A 310 -3.09 10.00 -1.04
C ALA A 310 -1.75 10.70 -1.24
N LYS A 311 -1.48 11.75 -0.43
CA LYS A 311 -0.21 12.46 -0.44
C LYS A 311 0.92 11.69 0.26
N GLY A 312 0.65 11.10 1.42
CA GLY A 312 1.70 10.56 2.28
C GLY A 312 2.07 9.10 2.02
N TRP A 313 1.12 8.24 1.59
CA TRP A 313 1.39 6.84 1.34
C TRP A 313 2.48 6.61 0.30
N PRO A 314 2.48 7.28 -0.87
CA PRO A 314 3.54 7.12 -1.85
C PRO A 314 4.92 7.57 -1.36
N LEU A 315 4.97 8.56 -0.48
CA LEU A 315 6.23 9.11 0.04
C LEU A 315 7.01 8.12 0.94
N GLN A 316 6.41 7.01 1.34
CA GLN A 316 7.13 5.92 2.02
C GLN A 316 8.24 5.33 1.14
N LEU A 317 8.06 5.34 -0.19
CA LEU A 317 9.10 4.92 -1.13
C LEU A 317 10.24 5.96 -1.26
N GLY A 318 10.02 7.20 -0.88
CA GLY A 318 10.94 8.33 -1.05
C GLY A 318 10.48 9.32 -2.12
N ASP A 319 11.43 9.98 -2.79
CA ASP A 319 11.16 11.00 -3.81
C ASP A 319 10.60 10.35 -5.10
N PRO A 320 9.36 10.69 -5.51
CA PRO A 320 8.79 10.21 -6.78
C PRO A 320 9.65 10.54 -8.00
N GLY A 321 10.40 11.65 -7.99
CA GLY A 321 11.30 12.03 -9.07
C GLY A 321 12.39 11.01 -9.33
N LEU A 322 12.92 10.38 -8.26
CA LEU A 322 13.89 9.30 -8.37
C LEU A 322 13.26 8.02 -8.95
N GLU A 323 12.01 7.74 -8.60
CA GLU A 323 11.31 6.58 -9.15
C GLU A 323 11.00 6.76 -10.65
N TYR A 324 10.65 7.96 -11.11
CA TYR A 324 10.51 8.26 -12.55
C TYR A 324 11.81 7.99 -13.29
N GLN A 325 12.96 8.44 -12.77
CA GLN A 325 14.27 8.18 -13.37
C GLN A 325 14.60 6.68 -13.39
N HIS A 326 14.31 5.96 -12.30
CA HIS A 326 14.51 4.52 -12.21
C HIS A 326 13.71 3.77 -13.29
N ILE A 327 12.42 4.07 -13.43
CA ILE A 327 11.56 3.44 -14.44
C ILE A 327 12.01 3.79 -15.86
N ALA A 328 12.37 5.05 -16.12
CA ALA A 328 12.90 5.44 -17.42
C ALA A 328 14.16 4.63 -17.78
N ASN A 329 15.09 4.43 -16.83
CA ASN A 329 16.27 3.62 -17.04
C ASN A 329 15.93 2.14 -17.33
N LEU A 330 14.98 1.56 -16.61
CA LEU A 330 14.51 0.19 -16.85
C LEU A 330 13.88 0.02 -18.25
N CYS A 331 13.18 1.03 -18.75
CA CYS A 331 12.58 1.00 -20.08
C CYS A 331 13.64 1.14 -21.18
N LEU A 332 14.57 2.09 -21.03
CA LEU A 332 15.58 2.40 -22.03
C LEU A 332 16.70 1.34 -22.14
N SER A 333 17.07 0.71 -21.01
CA SER A 333 18.14 -0.31 -21.02
C SER A 333 17.75 -1.59 -21.76
N LYS A 334 16.46 -1.88 -21.93
CA LYS A 334 15.98 -3.06 -22.69
C LYS A 334 15.84 -2.83 -24.20
N GLU A 335 15.81 -1.58 -24.65
CA GLU A 335 15.62 -1.26 -26.08
C GLU A 335 16.92 -1.14 -26.88
N GLY A 336 18.08 -1.33 -26.25
CA GLY A 336 19.35 -1.31 -26.99
C GLY A 336 19.48 -0.06 -27.87
N VAL A 337 19.23 1.11 -27.30
CA VAL A 337 19.51 2.37 -28.00
C VAL A 337 21.03 2.50 -28.08
N MET A 338 21.55 2.10 -29.24
CA MET A 338 22.92 2.40 -29.69
C MET A 338 23.09 3.92 -29.88
#